data_595c2504c5cba039a6b05bbb53eb8b1a
#
_entry.id   595c2504c5cba039a6b05bbb53eb8b1a
#
_cell.length_a   1.000
_cell.length_b   1.000
_cell.length_c   1.000
_cell.angle_alpha   90.00
_cell.angle_beta   90.00
_cell.angle_gamma   90.00
#
_symmetry.space_group_name_H-M   'P 1'
#
loop_
_entity.id
_entity.type
_entity.pdbx_description
1 polymer ?
#
loop_
_entity_poly.entity_id
_entity_poly.type
_entity_poly.pdbx_seq_one_letter_code
_entity_poly.pdbx_strand_id
1 'polypeptide(L)'
;LNGDKIIVNATDNLGYGYIGLNANTINVGGEPGSDASKNLRKALTTVLAVYRDVAIDSYYGDAASVINYPISNTSWAAPQKSDADYQVAYSVDVDGNPLYTDDMTDDEKFAAATQAALGFFEAAGYTVENGKVTAAPEGAKMTYEIIIGADGSGDHPSFAILTDAKAALESIGFTLEINDVTDSNIMWDALNAG
;
A
#
# COMPACT_ATOMS: atom_id res chain seq x y z
N LEU A 1 -23.87 20.34 -18.52
CA LEU A 1 -24.09 19.22 -19.40
C LEU A 1 -25.44 19.36 -20.07
N ASN A 2 -25.61 18.77 -21.26
CA ASN A 2 -26.73 19.05 -22.19
C ASN A 2 -28.12 18.51 -21.76
N GLY A 3 -28.39 18.38 -20.46
CA GLY A 3 -29.68 17.95 -19.94
C GLY A 3 -30.15 16.64 -20.57
N ASP A 4 -31.36 16.63 -21.11
CA ASP A 4 -32.03 15.44 -21.65
C ASP A 4 -31.42 14.84 -22.92
N LYS A 5 -30.32 15.44 -23.44
CA LYS A 5 -29.68 14.98 -24.69
C LYS A 5 -28.53 13.98 -24.47
N ILE A 6 -28.10 13.82 -23.23
CA ILE A 6 -27.02 12.89 -22.89
C ILE A 6 -27.50 11.98 -21.76
N ILE A 7 -27.51 10.69 -22.03
CA ILE A 7 -27.78 9.65 -21.03
C ILE A 7 -26.44 9.08 -20.61
N VAL A 8 -26.16 9.13 -19.31
CA VAL A 8 -24.97 8.51 -18.70
C VAL A 8 -25.42 7.26 -17.96
N ASN A 9 -24.88 6.12 -18.35
CA ASN A 9 -25.09 4.85 -17.65
C ASN A 9 -23.75 4.42 -17.03
N ALA A 10 -23.77 4.10 -15.74
CA ALA A 10 -22.67 3.44 -15.07
C ALA A 10 -22.82 1.92 -15.18
N THR A 11 -21.74 1.23 -15.46
CA THR A 11 -21.67 -0.23 -15.50
C THR A 11 -20.48 -0.68 -14.66
N ASP A 12 -20.62 -1.84 -14.00
CA ASP A 12 -19.54 -2.41 -13.21
C ASP A 12 -18.30 -2.71 -14.06
N ASN A 13 -17.14 -2.41 -13.49
CA ASN A 13 -15.85 -2.75 -14.06
C ASN A 13 -15.19 -3.85 -13.23
N LEU A 14 -14.71 -4.93 -13.88
CA LEU A 14 -13.96 -6.00 -13.23
C LEU A 14 -12.48 -5.67 -12.99
N GLY A 15 -12.03 -4.48 -13.42
CA GLY A 15 -10.66 -4.00 -13.19
C GLY A 15 -10.41 -3.60 -11.74
N TYR A 16 -9.13 -3.62 -11.35
CA TYR A 16 -8.65 -3.04 -10.10
C TYR A 16 -7.26 -2.43 -10.30
N GLY A 17 -6.97 -1.37 -9.51
CA GLY A 17 -5.62 -0.81 -9.38
C GLY A 17 -4.87 -1.44 -8.21
N TYR A 18 -3.54 -1.45 -8.28
CA TYR A 18 -2.70 -1.97 -7.21
C TYR A 18 -1.36 -1.23 -7.13
N ILE A 19 -0.75 -1.28 -5.95
CA ILE A 19 0.64 -0.88 -5.73
C ILE A 19 1.45 -2.18 -5.62
N GLY A 20 2.38 -2.40 -6.56
CA GLY A 20 3.22 -3.59 -6.60
C GLY A 20 4.55 -3.38 -5.87
N LEU A 21 5.00 -4.39 -5.12
CA LEU A 21 6.33 -4.43 -4.52
C LEU A 21 7.18 -5.49 -5.20
N ASN A 22 8.30 -5.09 -5.81
CA ASN A 22 9.23 -6.03 -6.44
C ASN A 22 10.03 -6.78 -5.36
N ALA A 23 9.77 -8.07 -5.22
CA ALA A 23 10.42 -8.91 -4.23
C ALA A 23 11.93 -9.12 -4.49
N ASN A 24 12.40 -8.96 -5.73
CA ASN A 24 13.82 -9.07 -6.07
C ASN A 24 14.62 -7.85 -5.61
N THR A 25 13.97 -6.70 -5.43
CA THR A 25 14.62 -5.46 -4.99
C THR A 25 14.29 -5.11 -3.54
N ILE A 26 13.09 -5.49 -3.05
CA ILE A 26 12.66 -5.27 -1.66
C ILE A 26 12.81 -6.59 -0.90
N ASN A 27 14.04 -6.86 -0.50
CA ASN A 27 14.41 -8.07 0.24
C ASN A 27 15.55 -7.80 1.22
N VAL A 28 15.85 -8.80 2.05
CA VAL A 28 16.97 -8.83 2.99
C VAL A 28 17.94 -9.92 2.55
N GLY A 29 19.21 -9.57 2.41
CA GLY A 29 20.28 -10.52 2.08
C GLY A 29 20.20 -11.15 0.71
N GLY A 30 19.41 -10.59 -0.24
CA GLY A 30 19.21 -11.16 -1.57
C GLY A 30 18.29 -12.38 -1.58
N GLU A 31 17.54 -12.64 -0.51
CA GLU A 31 16.66 -13.79 -0.38
C GLU A 31 15.16 -13.38 -0.30
N PRO A 32 14.49 -13.19 -1.46
CA PRO A 32 13.11 -12.69 -1.49
C PRO A 32 12.10 -13.56 -0.73
N GLY A 33 12.34 -14.85 -0.64
CA GLY A 33 11.48 -15.82 0.03
C GLY A 33 11.68 -15.94 1.54
N SER A 34 12.73 -15.35 2.12
CA SER A 34 13.00 -15.41 3.55
C SER A 34 11.91 -14.70 4.37
N ASP A 35 11.78 -15.08 5.65
CA ASP A 35 10.81 -14.44 6.54
C ASP A 35 11.21 -12.98 6.83
N ALA A 36 12.50 -12.67 6.91
CA ALA A 36 12.98 -11.30 7.00
C ALA A 36 12.52 -10.44 5.80
N SER A 37 12.69 -10.95 4.58
CA SER A 37 12.24 -10.25 3.37
C SER A 37 10.72 -10.09 3.29
N LYS A 38 9.96 -11.10 3.71
CA LYS A 38 8.50 -11.00 3.81
C LYS A 38 8.08 -9.96 4.83
N ASN A 39 8.73 -9.90 5.99
CA ASN A 39 8.43 -8.92 7.03
C ASN A 39 8.79 -7.50 6.58
N LEU A 40 9.90 -7.28 5.87
CA LEU A 40 10.20 -5.99 5.25
C LEU A 40 9.06 -5.51 4.33
N ARG A 41 8.58 -6.38 3.44
CA ARG A 41 7.45 -6.04 2.57
C ARG A 41 6.15 -5.84 3.34
N LYS A 42 5.90 -6.62 4.42
CA LYS A 42 4.73 -6.40 5.29
C LYS A 42 4.79 -5.05 6.00
N ALA A 43 5.96 -4.62 6.48
CA ALA A 43 6.11 -3.28 7.06
C ALA A 43 5.63 -2.19 6.10
N LEU A 44 6.09 -2.23 4.85
CA LEU A 44 5.71 -1.26 3.82
C LEU A 44 4.22 -1.39 3.44
N THR A 45 3.74 -2.61 3.20
CA THR A 45 2.35 -2.83 2.78
C THR A 45 1.33 -2.51 3.87
N THR A 46 1.65 -2.68 5.15
CA THR A 46 0.77 -2.31 6.26
C THR A 46 0.54 -0.79 6.29
N VAL A 47 1.60 0.00 6.11
CA VAL A 47 1.48 1.46 6.05
C VAL A 47 0.77 1.90 4.77
N LEU A 48 1.10 1.34 3.61
CA LEU A 48 0.40 1.66 2.36
C LEU A 48 -1.10 1.31 2.41
N ALA A 49 -1.43 0.17 3.02
CA ALA A 49 -2.79 -0.35 3.03
C ALA A 49 -3.76 0.46 3.88
N VAL A 50 -3.31 1.07 4.98
CA VAL A 50 -4.18 1.85 5.86
C VAL A 50 -4.68 3.14 5.20
N TYR A 51 -3.95 3.65 4.18
CA TYR A 51 -4.33 4.85 3.43
C TYR A 51 -5.14 4.56 2.15
N ARG A 52 -5.56 3.31 1.88
CA ARG A 52 -6.24 2.97 0.62
C ARG A 52 -7.55 3.73 0.41
N ASP A 53 -8.29 4.01 1.48
CA ASP A 53 -9.55 4.77 1.42
C ASP A 53 -9.33 6.22 0.97
N VAL A 54 -8.15 6.81 1.19
CA VAL A 54 -7.81 8.16 0.72
C VAL A 54 -7.94 8.29 -0.81
N ALA A 55 -7.58 7.24 -1.57
CA ALA A 55 -7.75 7.27 -3.04
C ALA A 55 -9.23 7.21 -3.44
N ILE A 56 -10.07 6.55 -2.67
CA ILE A 56 -11.51 6.51 -2.89
C ILE A 56 -12.09 7.91 -2.65
N ASP A 57 -11.83 8.48 -1.47
CA ASP A 57 -12.41 9.76 -1.07
C ASP A 57 -11.92 10.93 -1.93
N SER A 58 -10.64 10.93 -2.31
CA SER A 58 -10.04 12.04 -3.04
C SER A 58 -10.21 11.98 -4.55
N TYR A 59 -10.45 10.79 -5.13
CA TYR A 59 -10.42 10.60 -6.59
C TYR A 59 -11.65 9.92 -7.15
N TYR A 60 -12.09 8.80 -6.57
CA TYR A 60 -13.14 7.95 -7.16
C TYR A 60 -14.54 8.19 -6.58
N GLY A 61 -14.67 8.61 -5.32
CA GLY A 61 -15.94 8.66 -4.62
C GLY A 61 -16.67 7.32 -4.67
N ASP A 62 -17.97 7.34 -4.91
CA ASP A 62 -18.82 6.15 -4.97
C ASP A 62 -18.55 5.22 -6.17
N ALA A 63 -17.65 5.61 -7.08
CA ALA A 63 -17.34 4.83 -8.29
C ALA A 63 -16.34 3.68 -8.04
N ALA A 64 -15.71 3.62 -6.87
CA ALA A 64 -14.76 2.57 -6.52
C ALA A 64 -14.86 2.20 -5.03
N SER A 65 -14.21 1.10 -4.66
CA SER A 65 -14.05 0.68 -3.28
C SER A 65 -12.74 -0.07 -3.07
N VAL A 66 -12.24 -0.06 -1.84
CA VAL A 66 -11.06 -0.84 -1.47
C VAL A 66 -11.37 -2.33 -1.53
N ILE A 67 -10.50 -3.11 -2.17
CA ILE A 67 -10.55 -4.56 -2.20
C ILE A 67 -9.50 -5.18 -1.27
N ASN A 68 -9.78 -6.35 -0.72
CA ASN A 68 -8.88 -7.06 0.20
C ASN A 68 -8.29 -8.35 -0.41
N TYR A 69 -8.68 -8.68 -1.63
CA TYR A 69 -8.19 -9.81 -2.40
C TYR A 69 -7.83 -9.35 -3.81
N PRO A 70 -6.90 -10.01 -4.52
CA PRO A 70 -6.47 -9.60 -5.86
C PRO A 70 -7.51 -9.97 -6.94
N ILE A 71 -8.74 -9.57 -6.70
CA ILE A 71 -9.89 -9.76 -7.58
C ILE A 71 -10.89 -8.62 -7.34
N SER A 72 -11.50 -8.10 -8.41
CA SER A 72 -12.55 -7.08 -8.26
C SER A 72 -13.71 -7.60 -7.41
N ASN A 73 -14.18 -6.79 -6.46
CA ASN A 73 -15.31 -7.12 -5.60
C ASN A 73 -16.66 -7.19 -6.34
N THR A 74 -16.71 -6.72 -7.60
CA THR A 74 -17.86 -6.91 -8.49
C THR A 74 -17.89 -8.31 -9.14
N SER A 75 -16.80 -9.08 -9.01
CA SER A 75 -16.78 -10.47 -9.46
C SER A 75 -17.58 -11.37 -8.54
N TRP A 76 -18.37 -12.28 -9.10
CA TRP A 76 -19.11 -13.31 -8.34
C TRP A 76 -18.20 -14.26 -7.55
N ALA A 77 -16.94 -14.39 -7.95
CA ALA A 77 -15.95 -15.25 -7.30
C ALA A 77 -15.15 -14.52 -6.19
N ALA A 78 -15.39 -13.22 -6.00
CA ALA A 78 -14.69 -12.45 -4.98
C ALA A 78 -15.20 -12.83 -3.58
N PRO A 79 -14.31 -13.05 -2.59
CA PRO A 79 -14.71 -13.22 -1.20
C PRO A 79 -15.52 -12.00 -0.72
N GLN A 80 -16.59 -12.27 0.00
CA GLN A 80 -17.52 -11.25 0.50
C GLN A 80 -17.31 -11.01 1.99
N LYS A 81 -17.60 -9.81 2.47
CA LYS A 81 -17.51 -9.46 3.90
C LYS A 81 -18.38 -10.35 4.81
N SER A 82 -19.40 -11.00 4.23
CA SER A 82 -20.27 -11.96 4.93
C SER A 82 -19.67 -13.36 5.07
N ASP A 83 -18.59 -13.66 4.35
CA ASP A 83 -17.98 -15.00 4.39
C ASP A 83 -17.21 -15.17 5.72
N ALA A 84 -17.32 -16.34 6.32
CA ALA A 84 -16.80 -16.61 7.66
C ALA A 84 -15.27 -16.51 7.76
N ASP A 85 -14.58 -16.70 6.63
CA ASP A 85 -13.13 -16.64 6.49
C ASP A 85 -12.63 -15.34 5.82
N TYR A 86 -13.51 -14.35 5.64
CA TYR A 86 -13.13 -13.07 5.09
C TYR A 86 -12.11 -12.36 5.99
N GLN A 87 -11.04 -11.88 5.37
CA GLN A 87 -9.99 -11.12 6.07
C GLN A 87 -9.74 -9.79 5.39
N VAL A 88 -9.59 -8.75 6.20
CA VAL A 88 -9.08 -7.46 5.73
C VAL A 88 -7.57 -7.60 5.53
N ALA A 89 -7.09 -7.24 4.35
CA ALA A 89 -5.67 -7.34 4.04
C ALA A 89 -4.84 -6.37 4.89
N TYR A 90 -3.69 -6.85 5.38
CA TYR A 90 -2.72 -6.07 6.17
C TYR A 90 -3.30 -5.47 7.46
N SER A 91 -4.21 -6.18 8.11
CA SER A 91 -4.91 -5.74 9.33
C SER A 91 -4.41 -6.42 10.60
N VAL A 92 -3.25 -7.07 10.57
CA VAL A 92 -2.65 -7.73 11.73
C VAL A 92 -1.22 -7.27 11.95
N ASP A 93 -0.75 -7.33 13.20
CA ASP A 93 0.63 -7.09 13.58
C ASP A 93 1.55 -8.28 13.26
N VAL A 94 2.80 -8.21 13.66
CA VAL A 94 3.81 -9.26 13.45
C VAL A 94 3.48 -10.57 14.17
N ASP A 95 2.73 -10.50 15.26
CA ASP A 95 2.29 -11.65 16.06
C ASP A 95 0.92 -12.21 15.61
N GLY A 96 0.27 -11.55 14.63
CA GLY A 96 -1.03 -11.94 14.09
C GLY A 96 -2.22 -11.36 14.85
N ASN A 97 -2.02 -10.40 15.76
CA ASN A 97 -3.11 -9.74 16.46
C ASN A 97 -3.76 -8.67 15.56
N PRO A 98 -5.10 -8.51 15.63
CA PRO A 98 -5.80 -7.46 14.88
C PRO A 98 -5.28 -6.06 15.24
N LEU A 99 -5.05 -5.22 14.22
CA LEU A 99 -4.61 -3.83 14.39
C LEU A 99 -5.76 -2.86 14.64
N TYR A 100 -6.94 -3.18 14.14
CA TYR A 100 -8.06 -2.24 14.09
C TYR A 100 -9.27 -2.80 14.81
N THR A 101 -10.01 -1.90 15.44
CA THR A 101 -11.35 -2.14 16.02
C THR A 101 -12.35 -1.22 15.32
N ASP A 102 -13.63 -1.53 15.44
CA ASP A 102 -14.71 -0.79 14.75
C ASP A 102 -14.89 0.64 15.28
N ASP A 103 -14.42 0.93 16.49
CA ASP A 103 -14.53 2.22 17.17
C ASP A 103 -13.33 3.15 16.95
N MET A 104 -12.28 2.68 16.28
CA MET A 104 -11.10 3.50 15.96
C MET A 104 -11.43 4.57 14.93
N THR A 105 -10.96 5.78 15.19
CA THR A 105 -10.86 6.86 14.19
C THR A 105 -9.78 6.54 13.15
N ASP A 106 -9.80 7.24 12.03
CA ASP A 106 -8.79 7.03 10.99
C ASP A 106 -7.39 7.41 11.47
N ASP A 107 -7.24 8.48 12.25
CA ASP A 107 -5.96 8.86 12.86
C ASP A 107 -5.41 7.74 13.78
N GLU A 108 -6.27 7.09 14.54
CA GLU A 108 -5.89 5.95 15.39
C GLU A 108 -5.47 4.74 14.57
N LYS A 109 -6.16 4.46 13.46
CA LYS A 109 -5.78 3.39 12.51
C LYS A 109 -4.44 3.68 11.84
N PHE A 110 -4.20 4.93 11.42
CA PHE A 110 -2.93 5.37 10.82
C PHE A 110 -1.77 5.22 11.80
N ALA A 111 -1.98 5.62 13.06
CA ALA A 111 -0.99 5.45 14.11
C ALA A 111 -0.72 3.96 14.41
N ALA A 112 -1.76 3.14 14.48
CA ALA A 112 -1.65 1.69 14.73
C ALA A 112 -0.87 1.00 13.61
N ALA A 113 -1.17 1.30 12.33
CA ALA A 113 -0.44 0.76 11.19
C ALA A 113 1.05 1.15 11.19
N THR A 114 1.33 2.42 11.51
CA THR A 114 2.71 2.94 11.59
C THR A 114 3.48 2.26 12.73
N GLN A 115 2.83 2.06 13.89
CA GLN A 115 3.43 1.34 15.01
C GLN A 115 3.65 -0.15 14.70
N ALA A 116 2.71 -0.81 14.01
CA ALA A 116 2.86 -2.21 13.60
C ALA A 116 4.00 -2.40 12.59
N ALA A 117 4.23 -1.41 11.72
CA ALA A 117 5.35 -1.44 10.79
C ALA A 117 6.70 -1.54 11.50
N LEU A 118 6.88 -0.91 12.67
CA LEU A 118 8.11 -1.04 13.47
C LEU A 118 8.36 -2.50 13.89
N GLY A 119 7.33 -3.23 14.33
CA GLY A 119 7.44 -4.65 14.68
C GLY A 119 7.83 -5.52 13.47
N PHE A 120 7.27 -5.22 12.31
CA PHE A 120 7.67 -5.90 11.07
C PHE A 120 9.10 -5.55 10.63
N PHE A 121 9.55 -4.30 10.80
CA PHE A 121 10.95 -3.92 10.56
C PHE A 121 11.91 -4.65 11.50
N GLU A 122 11.60 -4.75 12.81
CA GLU A 122 12.39 -5.53 13.75
C GLU A 122 12.47 -7.01 13.34
N ALA A 123 11.35 -7.62 12.98
CA ALA A 123 11.29 -9.00 12.49
C ALA A 123 11.99 -9.20 11.14
N ALA A 124 12.19 -8.13 10.39
CA ALA A 124 13.01 -8.11 9.17
C ALA A 124 14.51 -7.93 9.46
N GLY A 125 14.90 -7.72 10.72
CA GLY A 125 16.29 -7.53 11.14
C GLY A 125 16.77 -6.07 11.15
N TYR A 126 15.87 -5.10 10.98
CA TYR A 126 16.21 -3.68 11.15
C TYR A 126 16.41 -3.34 12.63
N THR A 127 17.30 -2.40 12.90
CA THR A 127 17.43 -1.84 14.24
C THR A 127 16.34 -0.81 14.47
N VAL A 128 15.55 -0.98 15.53
CA VAL A 128 14.53 -0.04 15.97
C VAL A 128 14.87 0.49 17.36
N GLU A 129 15.02 1.81 17.48
CA GLU A 129 15.36 2.48 18.73
C GLU A 129 14.47 3.70 18.93
N ASN A 130 13.89 3.84 20.12
CA ASN A 130 13.03 4.96 20.48
C ASN A 130 11.86 5.19 19.48
N GLY A 131 11.27 4.11 18.98
CA GLY A 131 10.16 4.17 18.02
C GLY A 131 10.58 4.58 16.61
N LYS A 132 11.85 4.40 16.26
CA LYS A 132 12.36 4.70 14.91
C LYS A 132 13.27 3.59 14.39
N VAL A 133 13.17 3.35 13.10
CA VAL A 133 14.13 2.53 12.36
C VAL A 133 15.41 3.34 12.21
N THR A 134 16.54 2.81 12.71
CA THR A 134 17.82 3.51 12.73
C THR A 134 18.90 2.87 11.86
N ALA A 135 18.77 1.59 11.53
CA ALA A 135 19.68 0.89 10.64
C ALA A 135 19.00 -0.26 9.90
N ALA A 136 19.41 -0.48 8.66
CA ALA A 136 19.01 -1.65 7.88
C ALA A 136 19.96 -2.83 8.13
N PRO A 137 19.49 -4.09 8.07
CA PRO A 137 20.36 -5.26 8.05
C PRO A 137 21.14 -5.34 6.74
N GLU A 138 22.17 -6.18 6.72
CA GLU A 138 22.98 -6.40 5.51
C GLU A 138 22.10 -6.83 4.32
N GLY A 139 22.32 -6.20 3.16
CA GLY A 139 21.59 -6.47 1.93
C GLY A 139 20.18 -5.85 1.85
N ALA A 140 19.79 -5.05 2.85
CA ALA A 140 18.58 -4.24 2.82
C ALA A 140 18.91 -2.73 2.83
N LYS A 141 17.90 -1.89 2.61
CA LYS A 141 18.07 -0.44 2.50
C LYS A 141 17.17 0.30 3.47
N MET A 142 17.55 1.53 3.83
CA MET A 142 16.72 2.49 4.58
C MET A 142 15.80 3.31 3.68
N THR A 143 16.01 3.24 2.37
CA THR A 143 15.27 4.00 1.36
C THR A 143 14.89 3.08 0.21
N TYR A 144 13.62 3.11 -0.17
CA TYR A 144 13.14 2.51 -1.40
C TYR A 144 12.41 3.54 -2.24
N GLU A 145 12.50 3.40 -3.56
CA GLU A 145 11.80 4.23 -4.53
C GLU A 145 10.53 3.51 -5.00
N ILE A 146 9.46 4.27 -5.19
CA ILE A 146 8.27 3.85 -5.90
C ILE A 146 8.07 4.72 -7.14
N ILE A 147 7.84 4.08 -8.29
CA ILE A 147 7.60 4.75 -9.55
C ILE A 147 6.09 4.85 -9.77
N ILE A 148 5.62 6.04 -10.10
CA ILE A 148 4.22 6.31 -10.43
C ILE A 148 4.16 7.17 -11.68
N GLY A 149 3.20 6.88 -12.57
CA GLY A 149 2.96 7.67 -13.77
C GLY A 149 1.82 8.67 -13.54
N ALA A 150 2.10 9.74 -12.79
CA ALA A 150 1.16 10.84 -12.52
C ALA A 150 1.54 12.11 -13.27
N ASP A 151 2.23 11.97 -14.41
CA ASP A 151 2.68 13.04 -15.32
C ASP A 151 3.50 14.16 -14.65
N GLY A 152 4.18 13.88 -13.53
CA GLY A 152 4.90 14.85 -12.73
C GLY A 152 3.99 15.84 -11.99
N SER A 153 2.68 15.65 -12.06
CA SER A 153 1.67 16.55 -11.49
C SER A 153 1.00 15.99 -10.23
N GLY A 154 1.22 14.71 -9.95
CA GLY A 154 0.51 13.99 -8.87
C GLY A 154 -0.95 13.67 -9.21
N ASP A 155 -1.39 13.84 -10.45
CA ASP A 155 -2.77 13.53 -10.87
C ASP A 155 -2.94 12.02 -11.13
N HIS A 156 -2.94 11.27 -10.04
CA HIS A 156 -3.14 9.82 -10.04
C HIS A 156 -3.81 9.37 -8.74
N PRO A 157 -4.76 8.42 -8.78
CA PRO A 157 -5.48 7.96 -7.59
C PRO A 157 -4.58 7.51 -6.44
N SER A 158 -3.48 6.84 -6.76
CA SER A 158 -2.55 6.32 -5.75
C SER A 158 -1.58 7.38 -5.22
N PHE A 159 -1.51 8.58 -5.80
CA PHE A 159 -0.52 9.58 -5.39
C PHE A 159 -0.73 10.06 -3.95
N ALA A 160 -1.98 10.27 -3.55
CA ALA A 160 -2.33 10.64 -2.18
C ALA A 160 -1.94 9.55 -1.18
N ILE A 161 -2.24 8.26 -1.50
CA ILE A 161 -1.82 7.10 -0.68
C ILE A 161 -0.31 7.12 -0.47
N LEU A 162 0.47 7.32 -1.55
CA LEU A 162 1.93 7.32 -1.49
C LEU A 162 2.47 8.47 -0.66
N THR A 163 1.85 9.65 -0.76
CA THR A 163 2.25 10.85 -0.01
C THR A 163 2.03 10.65 1.49
N ASP A 164 0.89 10.13 1.89
CA ASP A 164 0.56 9.89 3.29
C ASP A 164 1.41 8.74 3.88
N ALA A 165 1.57 7.64 3.13
CA ALA A 165 2.44 6.54 3.54
C ALA A 165 3.91 6.96 3.65
N LYS A 166 4.40 7.83 2.74
CA LYS A 166 5.73 8.43 2.82
C LYS A 166 5.90 9.20 4.13
N ALA A 167 4.97 10.10 4.45
CA ALA A 167 5.03 10.89 5.68
C ALA A 167 5.02 10.00 6.93
N ALA A 168 4.19 8.96 6.96
CA ALA A 168 4.14 7.98 8.05
C ALA A 168 5.47 7.21 8.20
N LEU A 169 6.03 6.68 7.11
CA LEU A 169 7.32 5.98 7.13
C LEU A 169 8.47 6.89 7.54
N GLU A 170 8.53 8.12 7.06
CA GLU A 170 9.54 9.12 7.45
C GLU A 170 9.44 9.47 8.93
N SER A 171 8.23 9.50 9.49
CA SER A 171 8.03 9.74 10.93
C SER A 171 8.69 8.69 11.81
N ILE A 172 8.85 7.47 11.29
CA ILE A 172 9.53 6.36 11.97
C ILE A 172 10.95 6.10 11.46
N GLY A 173 11.54 7.02 10.69
CA GLY A 173 12.94 6.96 10.26
C GLY A 173 13.21 6.14 9.00
N PHE A 174 12.17 5.73 8.27
CA PHE A 174 12.32 5.01 7.00
C PHE A 174 11.91 5.92 5.83
N THR A 175 12.62 5.84 4.70
CA THR A 175 12.39 6.74 3.56
C THR A 175 11.70 6.01 2.41
N LEU A 176 10.59 6.58 1.93
CA LEU A 176 9.97 6.22 0.66
C LEU A 176 10.13 7.38 -0.32
N GLU A 177 10.83 7.15 -1.42
CA GLU A 177 10.96 8.14 -2.49
C GLU A 177 9.88 7.92 -3.54
N ILE A 178 9.14 8.97 -3.88
CA ILE A 178 8.13 8.92 -4.94
C ILE A 178 8.73 9.52 -6.20
N ASN A 179 8.88 8.68 -7.21
CA ASN A 179 9.35 9.06 -8.54
C ASN A 179 8.14 9.16 -9.49
N ASP A 180 7.60 10.37 -9.60
CA ASP A 180 6.48 10.65 -10.50
C ASP A 180 7.01 10.93 -11.91
N VAL A 181 6.88 9.93 -12.77
CA VAL A 181 7.42 9.99 -14.14
C VAL A 181 6.41 10.58 -15.12
N THR A 182 6.90 11.47 -15.98
CA THR A 182 6.13 12.07 -17.08
C THR A 182 6.04 11.18 -18.32
N ASP A 183 6.98 10.24 -18.47
CA ASP A 183 6.97 9.23 -19.53
C ASP A 183 6.61 7.86 -18.94
N SER A 184 5.42 7.39 -19.24
CA SER A 184 4.93 6.08 -18.77
C SER A 184 5.79 4.90 -19.25
N ASN A 185 6.58 5.05 -20.31
CA ASN A 185 7.50 4.00 -20.75
C ASN A 185 8.54 3.69 -19.68
N ILE A 186 8.99 4.70 -18.91
CA ILE A 186 9.94 4.49 -17.79
C ILE A 186 9.36 3.51 -16.77
N MET A 187 8.09 3.66 -16.44
CA MET A 187 7.40 2.75 -15.51
C MET A 187 7.27 1.34 -16.09
N TRP A 188 6.89 1.24 -17.38
CA TRP A 188 6.75 -0.05 -18.04
C TRP A 188 8.08 -0.76 -18.24
N ASP A 189 9.14 -0.02 -18.56
CA ASP A 189 10.50 -0.57 -18.67
C ASP A 189 11.00 -1.08 -17.32
N ALA A 190 10.78 -0.34 -16.24
CA ALA A 190 11.12 -0.79 -14.88
C ALA A 190 10.32 -2.05 -14.47
N LEU A 191 9.02 -2.12 -14.79
CA LEU A 191 8.19 -3.28 -14.52
C LEU A 191 8.64 -4.53 -15.32
N ASN A 192 9.05 -4.35 -16.58
CA ASN A 192 9.50 -5.43 -17.45
C ASN A 192 10.92 -5.89 -17.13
N ALA A 193 11.74 -5.05 -16.52
CA ALA A 193 13.10 -5.40 -16.12
C ALA A 193 13.15 -6.32 -14.88
N GLY A 194 12.06 -6.43 -14.12
CA GLY A 194 11.89 -7.32 -12.96
C GLY A 194 12.40 -6.74 -11.68
#